data_5f7d833f99a77743cc593f4e750a647a
#
_entry.id   5f7d833f99a77743cc593f4e750a647a
#
_cell.length_a   1.000
_cell.length_b   1.000
_cell.length_c   1.000
_cell.angle_alpha   90.00
_cell.angle_beta   90.00
_cell.angle_gamma   90.00
#
_symmetry.space_group_name_H-M   'P 1'
#
loop_
_entity.id
_entity.type
_entity.pdbx_description
1 polymer ?
#
loop_
_entity_poly.entity_id
_entity_poly.type
_entity_poly.pdbx_seq_one_letter_code
_entity_poly.pdbx_strand_id
1 'polypeptide(L)'
;MENLQSLESQLNDFIEKNPKLPNHLNKELLDKIKDSLAGLQVMIIFSNQDLAEITKITGQYIIEKQAKPGQISPIEVIIPAGPTGMDASQIEYFQALKIPTKVMRSQLEIVTSTKILTVGQKITLSEINLMKKFNIKPYKHQVQIEHILLNGKLCII
;
A
#
# COMPACT_ATOMS: atom_id res chain seq x y z
N MET A 1 -22.36 -1.05 0.30
CA MET A 1 -23.36 -1.79 1.10
C MET A 1 -23.33 -3.30 0.82
N GLU A 2 -23.07 -3.76 -0.40
CA GLU A 2 -23.00 -5.21 -0.73
C GLU A 2 -21.91 -6.00 0.03
N ASN A 3 -20.76 -5.38 0.35
CA ASN A 3 -19.66 -6.08 1.05
C ASN A 3 -19.95 -6.40 2.53
N LEU A 4 -20.75 -5.60 3.21
CA LEU A 4 -21.08 -5.82 4.63
C LEU A 4 -22.05 -7.01 4.81
N GLN A 5 -23.06 -7.12 3.95
CA GLN A 5 -24.00 -8.25 3.98
C GLN A 5 -23.31 -9.57 3.59
N SER A 6 -22.35 -9.54 2.67
CA SER A 6 -21.56 -10.72 2.31
C SER A 6 -20.66 -11.18 3.45
N LEU A 7 -20.03 -10.24 4.18
CA LEU A 7 -19.20 -10.54 5.35
C LEU A 7 -20.02 -11.07 6.54
N GLU A 8 -21.18 -10.49 6.78
CA GLU A 8 -22.11 -10.98 7.81
C GLU A 8 -22.56 -12.41 7.51
N SER A 9 -22.86 -12.74 6.25
CA SER A 9 -23.21 -14.09 5.83
C SER A 9 -22.07 -15.07 6.03
N GLN A 10 -20.86 -14.72 5.64
CA GLN A 10 -19.67 -15.57 5.83
C GLN A 10 -19.32 -15.78 7.29
N LEU A 11 -19.48 -14.75 8.12
CA LEU A 11 -19.22 -14.84 9.56
C LEU A 11 -20.26 -15.71 10.26
N ASN A 12 -21.55 -15.56 9.91
CA ASN A 12 -22.62 -16.40 10.43
C ASN A 12 -22.42 -17.87 10.04
N ASP A 13 -22.02 -18.13 8.81
CA ASP A 13 -21.72 -19.47 8.30
C ASP A 13 -20.54 -20.12 9.04
N PHE A 14 -19.52 -19.31 9.39
CA PHE A 14 -18.41 -19.77 10.21
C PHE A 14 -18.80 -20.04 11.65
N ILE A 15 -19.63 -19.19 12.25
CA ILE A 15 -20.15 -19.35 13.61
C ILE A 15 -20.98 -20.63 13.70
N GLU A 16 -21.82 -20.90 12.71
CA GLU A 16 -22.69 -22.08 12.65
C GLU A 16 -21.86 -23.36 12.51
N LYS A 17 -20.76 -23.32 11.75
CA LYS A 17 -19.82 -24.45 11.59
C LYS A 17 -18.91 -24.67 12.79
N ASN A 18 -18.79 -23.70 13.72
CA ASN A 18 -17.94 -23.76 14.90
C ASN A 18 -18.74 -23.53 16.21
N PRO A 19 -19.58 -24.51 16.65
CA PRO A 19 -20.48 -24.36 17.79
C PRO A 19 -19.78 -24.22 19.16
N LYS A 20 -18.45 -24.31 19.19
CA LYS A 20 -17.65 -24.10 20.41
C LYS A 20 -17.36 -22.63 20.72
N LEU A 21 -17.70 -21.72 19.83
CA LEU A 21 -17.58 -20.29 20.08
C LEU A 21 -18.71 -19.79 21.00
N PRO A 22 -18.42 -19.11 22.10
CA PRO A 22 -19.45 -18.56 22.97
C PRO A 22 -20.32 -17.52 22.25
N ASN A 23 -21.63 -17.63 22.35
CA ASN A 23 -22.58 -16.75 21.62
C ASN A 23 -22.41 -15.25 21.89
N HIS A 24 -21.96 -14.87 23.10
CA HIS A 24 -21.73 -13.45 23.45
C HIS A 24 -20.49 -12.87 22.77
N LEU A 25 -19.49 -13.67 22.46
CA LEU A 25 -18.30 -13.26 21.72
C LEU A 25 -18.62 -12.96 20.25
N ASN A 26 -19.60 -13.66 19.70
CA ASN A 26 -20.01 -13.49 18.30
C ASN A 26 -20.62 -12.12 18.05
N LYS A 27 -21.45 -11.62 18.96
CA LYS A 27 -22.10 -10.31 18.84
C LYS A 27 -21.09 -9.17 19.04
N GLU A 28 -20.25 -9.26 20.06
CA GLU A 28 -19.21 -8.27 20.34
C GLU A 28 -18.16 -8.21 19.21
N LEU A 29 -17.82 -9.36 18.64
CA LEU A 29 -16.92 -9.44 17.49
C LEU A 29 -17.54 -8.78 16.25
N LEU A 30 -18.82 -9.05 15.97
CA LEU A 30 -19.57 -8.45 14.88
C LEU A 30 -19.65 -6.93 15.01
N ASP A 31 -19.93 -6.43 16.20
CA ASP A 31 -20.04 -4.98 16.44
C ASP A 31 -18.68 -4.29 16.30
N LYS A 32 -17.61 -4.87 16.84
CA LYS A 32 -16.24 -4.35 16.66
C LYS A 32 -15.76 -4.40 15.21
N ILE A 33 -16.07 -5.47 14.49
CA ILE A 33 -15.78 -5.60 13.07
C ILE A 33 -16.59 -4.55 12.28
N LYS A 34 -17.84 -4.30 12.60
CA LYS A 34 -18.66 -3.25 11.96
C LYS A 34 -18.11 -1.87 12.18
N ASP A 35 -17.67 -1.54 13.38
CA ASP A 35 -17.08 -0.24 13.71
C ASP A 35 -15.74 -0.02 13.00
N SER A 36 -14.91 -1.07 12.91
CA SER A 36 -13.62 -1.01 12.17
C SER A 36 -13.80 -1.01 10.65
N LEU A 37 -14.95 -1.48 10.15
CA LEU A 37 -15.25 -1.61 8.71
C LEU A 37 -15.78 -0.33 8.06
N ALA A 38 -16.07 0.71 8.81
CA ALA A 38 -16.64 1.93 8.28
C ALA A 38 -15.66 2.62 7.30
N GLY A 39 -15.68 2.19 6.03
CA GLY A 39 -14.92 2.77 4.93
C GLY A 39 -13.64 2.04 4.55
N LEU A 40 -13.30 0.91 5.14
CA LEU A 40 -12.11 0.11 4.83
C LEU A 40 -12.46 -1.18 4.09
N GLN A 41 -11.54 -1.66 3.25
CA GLN A 41 -11.60 -3.02 2.70
C GLN A 41 -11.00 -3.98 3.72
N VAL A 42 -11.83 -4.84 4.28
CA VAL A 42 -11.42 -5.82 5.29
C VAL A 42 -11.48 -7.22 4.73
N MET A 43 -10.54 -8.07 5.15
CA MET A 43 -10.47 -9.48 4.82
C MET A 43 -10.40 -10.28 6.11
N ILE A 44 -11.19 -11.36 6.21
CA ILE A 44 -11.13 -12.31 7.34
C ILE A 44 -10.32 -13.52 6.88
N ILE A 45 -9.33 -13.89 7.68
CA ILE A 45 -8.49 -15.06 7.44
C ILE A 45 -8.78 -16.09 8.53
N PHE A 46 -9.25 -17.29 8.12
CA PHE A 46 -9.42 -18.44 9.00
C PHE A 46 -8.24 -19.38 8.82
N SER A 47 -7.57 -19.74 9.91
CA SER A 47 -6.41 -20.61 9.85
C SER A 47 -6.26 -21.43 11.12
N ASN A 48 -5.69 -22.63 10.96
CA ASN A 48 -5.24 -23.49 12.06
C ASN A 48 -3.74 -23.32 12.35
N GLN A 49 -3.07 -22.44 11.61
CA GLN A 49 -1.65 -22.15 11.77
C GLN A 49 -1.40 -21.22 12.95
N ASP A 50 -0.16 -21.22 13.44
CA ASP A 50 0.23 -20.30 14.52
C ASP A 50 0.21 -18.84 14.02
N LEU A 51 -0.19 -17.94 14.92
CA LEU A 51 -0.28 -16.51 14.65
C LEU A 51 1.03 -15.90 14.16
N ALA A 52 2.15 -16.34 14.73
CA ALA A 52 3.48 -15.87 14.34
C ALA A 52 3.80 -16.21 12.87
N GLU A 53 3.35 -17.37 12.40
CA GLU A 53 3.54 -17.81 11.02
C GLU A 53 2.65 -17.00 10.05
N ILE A 54 1.40 -16.76 10.42
CA ILE A 54 0.47 -15.94 9.64
C ILE A 54 1.00 -14.50 9.51
N THR A 55 1.45 -13.89 10.61
CA THR A 55 2.01 -12.54 10.63
C THR A 55 3.27 -12.45 9.76
N LYS A 56 4.12 -13.48 9.79
CA LYS A 56 5.31 -13.55 8.94
C LYS A 56 4.95 -13.62 7.45
N ILE A 57 3.98 -14.46 7.10
CA ILE A 57 3.53 -14.60 5.71
C ILE A 57 2.89 -13.31 5.22
N THR A 58 1.96 -12.73 5.97
CA THR A 58 1.28 -11.47 5.57
C THR A 58 2.25 -10.30 5.46
N GLY A 59 3.28 -10.24 6.33
CA GLY A 59 4.32 -9.22 6.30
C GLY A 59 5.25 -9.33 5.08
N GLN A 60 5.34 -10.48 4.43
CA GLN A 60 6.14 -10.66 3.21
C GLN A 60 5.42 -10.12 1.95
N TYR A 61 4.09 -10.02 1.98
CA TYR A 61 3.30 -9.54 0.85
C TYR A 61 3.19 -8.02 0.86
N ILE A 62 4.20 -7.37 0.28
CA ILE A 62 4.23 -5.92 0.08
C ILE A 62 3.91 -5.63 -1.37
N ILE A 63 2.85 -4.86 -1.61
CA ILE A 63 2.47 -4.39 -2.94
C ILE A 63 2.92 -2.94 -3.09
N GLU A 64 3.79 -2.69 -4.05
CA GLU A 64 4.23 -1.36 -4.40
C GLU A 64 3.23 -0.70 -5.36
N LYS A 65 2.78 0.50 -5.03
CA LYS A 65 1.86 1.29 -5.86
C LYS A 65 2.49 2.60 -6.32
N GLN A 66 2.10 3.01 -7.52
CA GLN A 66 2.45 4.30 -8.06
C GLN A 66 1.69 5.41 -7.34
N ALA A 67 2.31 6.59 -7.25
CA ALA A 67 1.68 7.78 -6.72
C ALA A 67 0.53 8.25 -7.61
N LYS A 68 -0.48 8.87 -6.97
CA LYS A 68 -1.56 9.60 -7.65
C LYS A 68 -1.35 11.10 -7.45
N PRO A 69 -1.84 11.94 -8.40
CA PRO A 69 -1.74 13.39 -8.27
C PRO A 69 -2.38 13.90 -6.99
N GLY A 70 -1.69 14.78 -6.30
CA GLY A 70 -2.19 15.37 -5.06
C GLY A 70 -1.96 14.58 -3.78
N GLN A 71 -1.43 13.35 -3.86
CA GLN A 71 -1.03 12.59 -2.68
C GLN A 71 0.25 13.19 -2.04
N ILE A 72 0.45 12.89 -0.77
CA ILE A 72 1.62 13.29 -0.01
C ILE A 72 2.68 12.18 -0.10
N SER A 73 3.92 12.54 -0.40
CA SER A 73 4.99 11.54 -0.51
C SER A 73 5.35 10.95 0.86
N PRO A 74 5.30 9.62 1.03
CA PRO A 74 5.70 8.94 2.26
C PRO A 74 7.22 8.76 2.37
N ILE A 75 7.93 8.92 1.25
CA ILE A 75 9.38 8.74 1.17
C ILE A 75 10.04 9.88 0.41
N GLU A 76 11.34 10.06 0.66
CA GLU A 76 12.19 10.88 -0.17
C GLU A 76 12.51 10.14 -1.47
N VAL A 77 12.41 10.83 -2.62
CA VAL A 77 12.76 10.27 -3.92
C VAL A 77 13.94 11.04 -4.51
N ILE A 78 15.04 10.33 -4.72
CA ILE A 78 16.26 10.84 -5.34
C ILE A 78 16.46 10.09 -6.65
N ILE A 79 16.68 10.83 -7.72
CA ILE A 79 17.07 10.26 -9.01
C ILE A 79 18.59 10.34 -9.12
N PRO A 80 19.28 9.21 -9.31
CA PRO A 80 20.74 9.18 -9.40
C PRO A 80 21.23 9.84 -10.69
N ALA A 81 22.45 10.35 -10.69
CA ALA A 81 23.16 10.75 -11.89
C ALA A 81 23.43 9.55 -12.79
N GLY A 82 23.38 9.77 -14.11
CA GLY A 82 23.66 8.72 -15.08
C GLY A 82 22.72 8.72 -16.28
N PRO A 83 22.88 7.76 -17.19
CA PRO A 83 22.06 7.65 -18.40
C PRO A 83 20.62 7.28 -18.03
N THR A 84 19.67 7.99 -18.62
CA THR A 84 18.24 7.76 -18.36
C THR A 84 17.62 6.74 -19.33
N GLY A 85 18.28 6.43 -20.42
CA GLY A 85 17.71 5.65 -21.52
C GLY A 85 16.60 6.35 -22.30
N MET A 86 16.37 7.63 -22.03
CA MET A 86 15.33 8.44 -22.68
C MET A 86 15.93 9.26 -23.84
N ASP A 87 15.08 9.47 -24.86
CA ASP A 87 15.42 10.29 -26.01
C ASP A 87 15.55 11.78 -25.61
N ALA A 88 16.39 12.52 -26.34
CA ALA A 88 16.61 13.94 -26.11
C ALA A 88 15.31 14.79 -26.21
N SER A 89 14.32 14.35 -26.98
CA SER A 89 13.02 15.01 -27.10
C SER A 89 12.25 15.11 -25.79
N GLN A 90 12.59 14.28 -24.78
CA GLN A 90 11.92 14.25 -23.49
C GLN A 90 12.55 15.17 -22.44
N ILE A 91 13.44 16.07 -22.85
CA ILE A 91 14.14 17.00 -21.95
C ILE A 91 13.20 17.89 -21.12
N GLU A 92 12.03 18.19 -21.65
CA GLU A 92 11.02 19.05 -20.99
C GLU A 92 10.61 18.53 -19.61
N TYR A 93 10.51 17.21 -19.44
CA TYR A 93 10.16 16.60 -18.13
C TYR A 93 11.21 16.89 -17.05
N PHE A 94 12.47 16.92 -17.45
CA PHE A 94 13.59 17.19 -16.55
C PHE A 94 13.73 18.67 -16.26
N GLN A 95 13.50 19.52 -17.27
CA GLN A 95 13.50 20.97 -17.10
C GLN A 95 12.40 21.46 -16.17
N ALA A 96 11.19 20.91 -16.30
CA ALA A 96 10.06 21.23 -15.42
C ALA A 96 10.37 20.97 -13.93
N LEU A 97 11.23 19.99 -13.65
CA LEU A 97 11.66 19.61 -12.31
C LEU A 97 13.04 20.17 -11.93
N LYS A 98 13.61 21.05 -12.78
CA LYS A 98 14.94 21.68 -12.59
C LYS A 98 16.06 20.64 -12.40
N ILE A 99 15.95 19.49 -13.06
CA ILE A 99 16.97 18.43 -13.03
C ILE A 99 18.03 18.75 -14.10
N PRO A 100 19.30 18.90 -13.72
CA PRO A 100 20.37 19.17 -14.66
C PRO A 100 20.64 17.94 -15.54
N THR A 101 20.40 18.10 -16.85
CA THR A 101 20.61 17.04 -17.84
C THR A 101 21.50 17.51 -18.96
N LYS A 102 22.22 16.58 -19.57
CA LYS A 102 22.98 16.75 -20.81
C LYS A 102 22.53 15.73 -21.85
N VAL A 103 22.70 16.06 -23.12
CA VAL A 103 22.44 15.14 -24.23
C VAL A 103 23.74 14.47 -24.64
N MET A 104 23.76 13.13 -24.58
CA MET A 104 24.87 12.31 -25.01
C MET A 104 24.38 11.24 -25.99
N ARG A 105 24.89 11.25 -27.24
CA ARG A 105 24.51 10.26 -28.26
C ARG A 105 23.00 10.10 -28.45
N SER A 106 22.29 11.23 -28.54
CA SER A 106 20.82 11.32 -28.67
C SER A 106 20.02 10.84 -27.44
N GLN A 107 20.67 10.53 -26.34
CA GLN A 107 20.04 10.15 -25.07
C GLN A 107 20.26 11.22 -24.00
N LEU A 108 19.31 11.31 -23.07
CA LEU A 108 19.43 12.18 -21.90
C LEU A 108 20.23 11.50 -20.81
N GLU A 109 21.15 12.25 -20.23
CA GLU A 109 21.93 11.85 -19.06
C GLU A 109 21.75 12.88 -17.94
N ILE A 110 21.48 12.43 -16.72
CA ILE A 110 21.40 13.27 -15.53
C ILE A 110 22.82 13.55 -15.05
N VAL A 111 23.16 14.82 -14.93
CA VAL A 111 24.51 15.27 -14.55
C VAL A 111 24.79 15.08 -13.07
N THR A 112 23.79 15.37 -12.23
CA THR A 112 23.93 15.34 -10.78
C THR A 112 22.71 14.67 -10.15
N SER A 113 22.91 13.80 -9.18
CA SER A 113 21.81 13.22 -8.42
C SER A 113 20.92 14.31 -7.84
N THR A 114 19.65 14.25 -8.15
CA THR A 114 18.70 15.31 -7.80
C THR A 114 17.55 14.74 -6.99
N LYS A 115 17.27 15.37 -5.86
CA LYS A 115 16.09 15.09 -5.05
C LYS A 115 14.87 15.72 -5.71
N ILE A 116 13.89 14.91 -6.07
CA ILE A 116 12.65 15.37 -6.70
C ILE A 116 11.48 15.48 -5.73
N LEU A 117 11.49 14.69 -4.65
CA LEU A 117 10.45 14.69 -3.63
C LEU A 117 11.07 14.58 -2.22
N THR A 118 10.47 15.31 -1.28
CA THR A 118 10.73 15.17 0.14
C THR A 118 9.53 14.52 0.84
N VAL A 119 9.78 13.90 2.00
CA VAL A 119 8.70 13.37 2.83
C VAL A 119 7.73 14.48 3.21
N GLY A 120 6.43 14.24 3.08
CA GLY A 120 5.40 15.23 3.38
C GLY A 120 5.08 16.21 2.24
N GLN A 121 5.80 16.17 1.14
CA GLN A 121 5.55 17.01 -0.03
C GLN A 121 4.38 16.48 -0.86
N LYS A 122 3.53 17.38 -1.36
CA LYS A 122 2.45 17.04 -2.27
C LYS A 122 2.99 16.75 -3.67
N ILE A 123 2.63 15.58 -4.20
CA ILE A 123 3.14 15.07 -5.46
C ILE A 123 2.40 15.70 -6.64
N THR A 124 3.15 16.25 -7.59
CA THR A 124 2.64 16.86 -8.83
C THR A 124 2.61 15.85 -9.99
N LEU A 125 1.92 16.21 -11.07
CA LEU A 125 1.87 15.39 -12.30
C LEU A 125 3.25 15.18 -12.93
N SER A 126 4.10 16.20 -12.90
CA SER A 126 5.46 16.13 -13.48
C SER A 126 6.32 15.11 -12.75
N GLU A 127 6.28 15.11 -11.42
CA GLU A 127 6.99 14.14 -10.57
C GLU A 127 6.48 12.72 -10.78
N ILE A 128 5.15 12.54 -10.92
CA ILE A 128 4.55 11.22 -11.19
C ILE A 128 5.01 10.68 -12.54
N ASN A 129 5.00 11.51 -13.58
CA ASN A 129 5.42 11.09 -14.91
C ASN A 129 6.90 10.67 -14.91
N LEU A 130 7.74 11.41 -14.19
CA LEU A 130 9.14 11.06 -14.03
C LEU A 130 9.32 9.77 -13.24
N MET A 131 8.65 9.63 -12.09
CA MET A 131 8.68 8.38 -11.30
C MET A 131 8.22 7.17 -12.09
N LYS A 132 7.18 7.31 -12.94
CA LYS A 132 6.73 6.24 -13.84
C LYS A 132 7.82 5.83 -14.82
N LYS A 133 8.53 6.78 -15.39
CA LYS A 133 9.63 6.52 -16.34
C LYS A 133 10.78 5.75 -15.68
N PHE A 134 11.09 6.05 -14.43
CA PHE A 134 12.10 5.33 -13.64
C PHE A 134 11.55 4.11 -12.87
N ASN A 135 10.28 3.75 -13.08
CA ASN A 135 9.58 2.66 -12.37
C ASN A 135 9.65 2.79 -10.84
N ILE A 136 9.66 4.02 -10.33
CA ILE A 136 9.68 4.31 -8.89
C ILE A 136 8.25 4.27 -8.35
N LYS A 137 8.02 3.43 -7.36
CA LYS A 137 6.74 3.24 -6.69
C LYS A 137 6.88 3.60 -5.21
N PRO A 138 6.52 4.84 -4.82
CA PRO A 138 6.78 5.33 -3.46
C PRO A 138 5.87 4.73 -2.38
N TYR A 139 4.72 4.17 -2.76
CA TYR A 139 3.77 3.62 -1.81
C TYR A 139 3.94 2.11 -1.67
N LYS A 140 4.11 1.66 -0.45
CA LYS A 140 4.10 0.25 -0.08
C LYS A 140 2.82 -0.06 0.70
N HIS A 141 2.04 -0.99 0.22
CA HIS A 141 0.85 -1.50 0.89
C HIS A 141 1.12 -2.93 1.34
N GLN A 142 0.86 -3.19 2.59
CA GLN A 142 0.91 -4.53 3.17
C GLN A 142 -0.40 -4.82 3.90
N VAL A 143 -0.69 -6.08 4.12
CA VAL A 143 -1.82 -6.49 4.94
C VAL A 143 -1.50 -6.16 6.40
N GLN A 144 -2.37 -5.37 7.03
CA GLN A 144 -2.29 -5.09 8.46
C GLN A 144 -3.30 -5.96 9.19
N ILE A 145 -2.85 -6.63 10.25
CA ILE A 145 -3.71 -7.42 11.10
C ILE A 145 -4.13 -6.50 12.25
N GLU A 146 -5.42 -6.21 12.34
CA GLU A 146 -5.95 -5.33 13.39
C GLU A 146 -6.53 -6.12 14.54
N HIS A 147 -7.22 -7.22 14.23
CA HIS A 147 -7.95 -8.01 15.20
C HIS A 147 -7.63 -9.49 15.04
N ILE A 148 -7.42 -10.18 16.16
CA ILE A 148 -7.16 -11.61 16.20
C ILE A 148 -8.15 -12.24 17.15
N LEU A 149 -8.85 -13.28 16.68
CA LEU A 149 -9.67 -14.14 17.53
C LEU A 149 -8.92 -15.46 17.76
N LEU A 150 -8.45 -15.68 18.99
CA LEU A 150 -7.76 -16.89 19.39
C LEU A 150 -8.48 -17.54 20.56
N ASN A 151 -8.87 -18.82 20.42
CA ASN A 151 -9.55 -19.59 21.47
C ASN A 151 -10.74 -18.85 22.12
N GLY A 152 -11.52 -18.13 21.30
CA GLY A 152 -12.69 -17.38 21.79
C GLY A 152 -12.37 -16.05 22.47
N LYS A 153 -11.11 -15.60 22.47
CA LYS A 153 -10.69 -14.29 22.97
C LYS A 153 -10.30 -13.38 21.83
N LEU A 154 -10.83 -12.16 21.84
CA LEU A 154 -10.47 -11.11 20.88
C LEU A 154 -9.23 -10.38 21.40
N CYS A 155 -8.16 -10.36 20.60
CA CYS A 155 -6.94 -9.61 20.83
C CYS A 155 -6.83 -8.50 19.80
N ILE A 156 -6.53 -7.28 20.25
CA ILE A 156 -6.24 -6.12 19.39
C ILE A 156 -4.72 -5.98 19.36
N ILE A 157 -4.12 -5.82 18.17
CA ILE A 157 -2.68 -5.60 18.01
C ILE A 157 -2.41 -4.10 17.94
#